data_9fb13ec972f2e30a5af410fdb53bd96a
#
_entry.id   9fb13ec972f2e30a5af410fdb53bd96a
#
_cell.length_a   1.000
_cell.length_b   1.000
_cell.length_c   1.000
_cell.angle_alpha   90.00
_cell.angle_beta   90.00
_cell.angle_gamma   90.00
#
_symmetry.space_group_name_H-M   'P 1'
#
loop_
_entity.id
_entity.type
_entity.pdbx_description
1 polymer ?
#
loop_
_entity_poly.entity_id
_entity_poly.type
_entity_poly.pdbx_seq_one_letter_code
_entity_poly.pdbx_strand_id
1 'polypeptide(L)'
;MTTFYEHRAEHLFIGEMTHSPFPVHVHELAEMIAVTSGFIRISINGTEFTLSPGDVAVIFPLTPHSYDEIGEDASGLVAIVPTDIIPEYTSTFRSLEPENPVLRASDAGPDSEAVIHRLHSLNMEYDLPLCVAYLHVLMACTLHRLSYHPVYDYSDRGLGHRIMRYISDHLCEEITLESVSHALGISVSHLSHFFAEKLHVNFRQYINSNRIAKARLLMRDSSYTLTMISDACGYSNMRTFRRAFMKEVGVLPSDHMTALRNRVSDYPPSGPDDGPSPGF
;
A
#
# COMPACT_ATOMS: atom_id res chain seq x y z
N MET A 1 5.37 13.91 -8.76
CA MET A 1 4.36 12.85 -8.54
C MET A 1 3.64 13.15 -7.24
N THR A 2 2.35 12.88 -7.15
CA THR A 2 1.56 13.18 -5.95
C THR A 2 1.51 11.94 -5.09
N THR A 3 2.01 12.04 -3.85
CA THR A 3 1.87 10.97 -2.86
C THR A 3 0.39 10.81 -2.49
N PHE A 4 -0.15 9.60 -2.49
CA PHE A 4 -1.50 9.33 -2.01
C PHE A 4 -1.47 8.38 -0.81
N TYR A 5 -2.49 8.48 0.02
CA TYR A 5 -2.67 7.54 1.12
C TYR A 5 -3.45 6.33 0.63
N GLU A 6 -2.86 5.15 0.71
CA GLU A 6 -3.54 3.92 0.40
C GLU A 6 -4.27 3.42 1.66
N HIS A 7 -5.61 3.53 1.65
CA HIS A 7 -6.40 2.91 2.69
C HIS A 7 -6.45 1.41 2.44
N ARG A 8 -5.63 0.68 3.18
CA ARG A 8 -5.77 -0.77 3.28
C ARG A 8 -6.59 -1.07 4.52
N ALA A 9 -7.66 -1.88 4.36
CA ALA A 9 -8.31 -2.47 5.52
C ALA A 9 -7.22 -3.11 6.39
N GLU A 10 -7.34 -3.02 7.72
CA GLU A 10 -6.35 -3.48 8.72
C GLU A 10 -6.17 -5.01 8.67
N HIS A 11 -5.87 -5.56 7.48
CA HIS A 11 -5.73 -7.00 7.27
C HIS A 11 -4.33 -7.30 6.74
N LEU A 12 -3.75 -8.34 7.29
CA LEU A 12 -2.55 -8.95 6.75
C LEU A 12 -2.78 -9.30 5.27
N PHE A 13 -1.85 -8.88 4.42
CA PHE A 13 -1.76 -9.31 3.04
C PHE A 13 -0.39 -9.91 2.79
N ILE A 14 -0.35 -11.09 2.21
CA ILE A 14 0.86 -11.71 1.69
C ILE A 14 0.49 -12.26 0.31
N GLY A 15 1.21 -11.86 -0.71
CA GLY A 15 0.90 -12.26 -2.07
C GLY A 15 2.01 -11.95 -3.06
N GLU A 16 1.80 -12.39 -4.28
CA GLU A 16 2.68 -12.04 -5.38
C GLU A 16 2.62 -10.55 -5.69
N MET A 17 3.74 -10.06 -6.09
CA MET A 17 3.89 -8.70 -6.56
C MET A 17 3.15 -8.48 -7.89
N THR A 18 2.46 -7.36 -8.00
CA THR A 18 1.83 -6.97 -9.26
C THR A 18 2.86 -6.48 -10.26
N HIS A 19 2.72 -6.82 -11.55
CA HIS A 19 3.62 -6.39 -12.62
C HIS A 19 3.36 -4.95 -13.11
N SER A 20 2.73 -4.12 -12.30
CA SER A 20 2.40 -2.74 -12.69
C SER A 20 3.03 -1.73 -11.73
N PRO A 21 3.67 -0.69 -12.25
CA PRO A 21 4.14 0.42 -11.43
C PRO A 21 3.02 0.98 -10.54
N PHE A 22 3.38 1.42 -9.35
CA PHE A 22 2.45 1.99 -8.38
C PHE A 22 2.98 3.34 -7.90
N PRO A 23 2.18 4.41 -7.97
CA PRO A 23 2.65 5.76 -7.66
C PRO A 23 3.03 5.92 -6.20
N VAL A 24 3.73 7.02 -5.89
CA VAL A 24 4.14 7.33 -4.51
C VAL A 24 2.92 7.37 -3.58
N HIS A 25 2.95 6.54 -2.54
CA HIS A 25 1.88 6.41 -1.57
C HIS A 25 2.43 6.20 -0.15
N VAL A 26 1.54 6.27 0.83
CA VAL A 26 1.80 5.94 2.23
C VAL A 26 0.63 5.14 2.79
N HIS A 27 0.90 4.29 3.76
CA HIS A 27 -0.11 3.60 4.58
C HIS A 27 0.40 3.39 6.01
N GLU A 28 -0.49 3.01 6.91
CA GLU A 28 -0.20 2.83 8.34
C GLU A 28 0.45 1.48 8.66
N LEU A 29 0.52 0.59 7.71
CA LEU A 29 1.02 -0.77 7.88
C LEU A 29 2.52 -0.82 7.55
N ALA A 30 3.23 -1.78 8.13
CA ALA A 30 4.56 -2.10 7.64
C ALA A 30 4.45 -2.88 6.32
N GLU A 31 5.41 -2.72 5.43
CA GLU A 31 5.46 -3.49 4.19
C GLU A 31 6.83 -4.12 4.01
N MET A 32 6.84 -5.36 3.53
CA MET A 32 8.04 -6.06 3.13
C MET A 32 7.93 -6.46 1.66
N ILE A 33 9.00 -6.26 0.93
CA ILE A 33 9.14 -6.65 -0.47
C ILE A 33 10.34 -7.56 -0.58
N ALA A 34 10.16 -8.76 -1.09
CA ALA A 34 11.25 -9.69 -1.36
C ALA A 34 11.23 -10.13 -2.82
N VAL A 35 12.34 -9.99 -3.53
CA VAL A 35 12.45 -10.36 -4.95
C VAL A 35 12.96 -11.78 -5.07
N THR A 36 12.30 -12.60 -5.90
CA THR A 36 12.72 -14.00 -6.17
C THR A 36 13.29 -14.17 -7.58
N SER A 37 12.87 -13.35 -8.54
CA SER A 37 13.46 -13.30 -9.89
C SER A 37 13.35 -11.91 -10.50
N GLY A 38 14.14 -11.62 -11.54
CA GLY A 38 14.14 -10.33 -12.22
C GLY A 38 14.64 -9.18 -11.34
N PHE A 39 14.05 -8.01 -11.50
CA PHE A 39 14.38 -6.82 -10.69
C PHE A 39 13.16 -5.93 -10.47
N ILE A 40 13.23 -5.12 -9.39
CA ILE A 40 12.26 -4.06 -9.12
C ILE A 40 13.02 -2.78 -8.81
N ARG A 41 12.57 -1.67 -9.37
CA ARG A 41 12.99 -0.33 -8.95
C ARG A 41 11.89 0.29 -8.10
N ILE A 42 12.26 0.68 -6.89
CA ILE A 42 11.36 1.31 -5.92
C ILE A 42 11.97 2.61 -5.40
N SER A 43 11.13 3.54 -5.00
CA SER A 43 11.55 4.70 -4.23
C SER A 43 11.02 4.60 -2.81
N ILE A 44 11.87 4.75 -1.80
CA ILE A 44 11.51 4.75 -0.39
C ILE A 44 12.02 6.06 0.21
N ASN A 45 11.11 6.86 0.76
CA ASN A 45 11.40 8.19 1.31
C ASN A 45 12.22 9.09 0.35
N GLY A 46 11.89 9.02 -0.97
CA GLY A 46 12.54 9.78 -2.03
C GLY A 46 13.91 9.25 -2.49
N THR A 47 14.39 8.14 -1.93
CA THR A 47 15.62 7.46 -2.37
C THR A 47 15.27 6.26 -3.25
N GLU A 48 15.90 6.18 -4.43
CA GLU A 48 15.68 5.08 -5.36
C GLU A 48 16.54 3.86 -5.00
N PHE A 49 15.93 2.68 -5.07
CA PHE A 49 16.59 1.39 -4.88
C PHE A 49 16.22 0.45 -6.03
N THR A 50 17.20 -0.31 -6.51
CA THR A 50 16.94 -1.47 -7.38
C THR A 50 17.12 -2.72 -6.52
N LEU A 51 16.06 -3.53 -6.42
CA LEU A 51 16.06 -4.82 -5.73
C LEU A 51 16.31 -5.92 -6.75
N SER A 52 17.14 -6.89 -6.38
CA SER A 52 17.50 -8.09 -7.15
C SER A 52 17.08 -9.34 -6.38
N PRO A 53 17.14 -10.55 -6.99
CA PRO A 53 16.77 -11.77 -6.29
C PRO A 53 17.51 -11.97 -4.97
N GLY A 54 16.74 -12.24 -3.92
CA GLY A 54 17.21 -12.39 -2.54
C GLY A 54 17.28 -11.09 -1.72
N ASP A 55 17.14 -9.92 -2.36
CA ASP A 55 17.03 -8.63 -1.64
C ASP A 55 15.66 -8.52 -0.95
N VAL A 56 15.65 -7.92 0.23
CA VAL A 56 14.44 -7.63 1.00
C VAL A 56 14.40 -6.14 1.35
N ALA A 57 13.35 -5.46 0.94
CA ALA A 57 13.07 -4.09 1.41
C ALA A 57 12.04 -4.13 2.55
N VAL A 58 12.24 -3.27 3.55
CA VAL A 58 11.28 -3.07 4.65
C VAL A 58 10.87 -1.62 4.68
N ILE A 59 9.59 -1.38 4.49
CA ILE A 59 8.98 -0.05 4.49
C ILE A 59 8.24 0.11 5.81
N PHE A 60 8.68 1.07 6.61
CA PHE A 60 8.06 1.35 7.90
C PHE A 60 6.74 2.11 7.70
N PRO A 61 5.80 1.99 8.66
CA PRO A 61 4.54 2.72 8.60
C PRO A 61 4.74 4.21 8.30
N LEU A 62 3.88 4.77 7.45
CA LEU A 62 3.88 6.18 7.03
C LEU A 62 5.14 6.63 6.27
N THR A 63 5.95 5.72 5.77
CA THR A 63 7.07 6.04 4.89
C THR A 63 6.58 6.15 3.44
N PRO A 64 6.76 7.31 2.76
CA PRO A 64 6.40 7.45 1.35
C PRO A 64 7.20 6.49 0.47
N HIS A 65 6.52 5.74 -0.39
CA HIS A 65 7.17 4.79 -1.29
C HIS A 65 6.40 4.59 -2.60
N SER A 66 7.08 4.11 -3.63
CA SER A 66 6.52 3.81 -4.95
C SER A 66 7.18 2.59 -5.56
N TYR A 67 6.47 1.96 -6.50
CA TYR A 67 7.01 0.96 -7.41
C TYR A 67 7.18 1.63 -8.78
N ASP A 68 8.41 1.94 -9.16
CA ASP A 68 8.69 2.79 -10.32
C ASP A 68 8.85 1.97 -11.60
N GLU A 69 9.50 0.80 -11.50
CA GLU A 69 9.70 -0.13 -12.60
C GLU A 69 9.73 -1.57 -12.08
N ILE A 70 9.06 -2.46 -12.80
CA ILE A 70 9.03 -3.89 -12.51
C ILE A 70 9.43 -4.62 -13.78
N GLY A 71 10.52 -5.39 -13.73
CA GLY A 71 11.00 -6.17 -14.85
C GLY A 71 9.93 -7.16 -15.35
N GLU A 72 9.92 -7.47 -16.64
CA GLU A 72 8.92 -8.38 -17.23
C GLU A 72 8.96 -9.79 -16.63
N ASP A 73 10.14 -10.24 -16.19
CA ASP A 73 10.42 -11.52 -15.54
C ASP A 73 10.52 -11.41 -14.01
N ALA A 74 10.18 -10.26 -13.46
CA ALA A 74 10.24 -10.04 -12.02
C ALA A 74 9.14 -10.84 -11.30
N SER A 75 9.54 -11.54 -10.27
CA SER A 75 8.63 -12.20 -9.33
C SER A 75 9.11 -11.92 -7.91
N GLY A 76 8.19 -11.90 -6.98
CA GLY A 76 8.51 -11.63 -5.60
C GLY A 76 7.28 -11.61 -4.71
N LEU A 77 7.55 -11.46 -3.43
CA LEU A 77 6.57 -11.42 -2.37
C LEU A 77 6.38 -10.00 -1.88
N VAL A 78 5.13 -9.58 -1.75
CA VAL A 78 4.73 -8.40 -0.99
C VAL A 78 3.97 -8.85 0.25
N ALA A 79 4.42 -8.42 1.42
CA ALA A 79 3.73 -8.61 2.68
C ALA A 79 3.39 -7.26 3.30
N ILE A 80 2.10 -6.98 3.48
CA ILE A 80 1.60 -5.79 4.15
C ILE A 80 1.04 -6.19 5.49
N VAL A 81 1.66 -5.66 6.55
CA VAL A 81 1.60 -6.23 7.88
C VAL A 81 1.07 -5.20 8.88
N PRO A 82 -0.11 -5.45 9.46
CA PRO A 82 -0.57 -4.71 10.64
C PRO A 82 0.43 -4.86 11.79
N THR A 83 0.77 -3.74 12.42
CA THR A 83 1.79 -3.74 13.48
C THR A 83 1.35 -4.45 14.78
N ASP A 84 0.07 -4.72 14.94
CA ASP A 84 -0.51 -5.48 16.04
C ASP A 84 -0.32 -7.00 15.90
N ILE A 85 -0.12 -7.50 14.67
CA ILE A 85 0.24 -8.91 14.41
C ILE A 85 1.67 -9.21 14.85
N ILE A 86 2.53 -8.19 14.92
CA ILE A 86 3.95 -8.28 15.27
C ILE A 86 4.29 -7.34 16.43
N PRO A 87 3.65 -7.50 17.60
CA PRO A 87 3.73 -6.54 18.71
C PRO A 87 5.15 -6.33 19.23
N GLU A 88 6.06 -7.31 19.09
CA GLU A 88 7.47 -7.22 19.47
C GLU A 88 8.24 -6.15 18.70
N TYR A 89 7.81 -5.80 17.47
CA TYR A 89 8.45 -4.78 16.63
C TYR A 89 7.75 -3.42 16.71
N THR A 90 6.67 -3.29 17.46
CA THR A 90 5.90 -2.04 17.55
C THR A 90 6.77 -0.87 18.03
N SER A 91 7.68 -1.10 18.99
CA SER A 91 8.61 -0.06 19.47
C SER A 91 9.61 0.33 18.39
N THR A 92 10.12 -0.64 17.62
CA THR A 92 11.04 -0.41 16.51
C THR A 92 10.39 0.48 15.45
N PHE A 93 9.19 0.12 14.99
CA PHE A 93 8.46 0.90 13.99
C PHE A 93 8.09 2.32 14.45
N ARG A 94 7.91 2.51 15.75
CA ARG A 94 7.57 3.83 16.30
C ARG A 94 8.76 4.74 16.52
N SER A 95 9.87 4.21 17.04
CA SER A 95 10.99 5.01 17.56
C SER A 95 12.26 4.98 16.74
N LEU A 96 12.32 4.09 15.75
CA LEU A 96 13.50 3.93 14.92
C LEU A 96 13.16 4.12 13.44
N GLU A 97 14.18 4.48 12.65
CA GLU A 97 14.13 4.52 11.20
C GLU A 97 15.37 3.81 10.65
N PRO A 98 15.23 2.91 9.67
CA PRO A 98 16.39 2.23 9.10
C PRO A 98 17.24 3.23 8.31
N GLU A 99 18.57 3.18 8.53
CA GLU A 99 19.56 3.94 7.75
C GLU A 99 19.52 3.53 6.27
N ASN A 100 19.33 2.23 6.04
CA ASN A 100 19.07 1.65 4.73
C ASN A 100 17.90 0.67 4.86
N PRO A 101 16.75 0.92 4.22
CA PRO A 101 15.59 0.04 4.30
C PRO A 101 15.73 -1.25 3.47
N VAL A 102 16.83 -1.42 2.73
CA VAL A 102 17.09 -2.58 1.87
C VAL A 102 18.19 -3.44 2.46
N LEU A 103 17.84 -4.69 2.80
CA LEU A 103 18.78 -5.75 3.14
C LEU A 103 19.14 -6.51 1.86
N ARG A 104 20.43 -6.54 1.53
CA ARG A 104 20.92 -7.25 0.34
C ARG A 104 20.96 -8.76 0.58
N ALA A 105 20.82 -9.54 -0.48
CA ALA A 105 20.87 -10.99 -0.44
C ALA A 105 22.15 -11.53 0.26
N SER A 106 23.29 -10.85 0.05
CA SER A 106 24.56 -11.17 0.73
C SER A 106 24.47 -11.08 2.26
N ASP A 107 23.62 -10.22 2.77
CA ASP A 107 23.50 -9.89 4.20
C ASP A 107 22.28 -10.56 4.84
N ALA A 108 21.28 -10.96 4.02
CA ALA A 108 20.03 -11.57 4.48
C ALA A 108 20.24 -12.99 5.06
N GLY A 109 21.23 -13.70 4.55
CA GLY A 109 21.55 -15.06 4.98
C GLY A 109 20.61 -16.14 4.41
N PRO A 110 20.96 -17.41 4.50
CA PRO A 110 20.24 -18.52 3.86
C PRO A 110 18.84 -18.76 4.42
N ASP A 111 18.60 -18.41 5.68
CA ASP A 111 17.29 -18.58 6.31
C ASP A 111 16.23 -17.66 5.67
N SER A 112 16.62 -16.44 5.31
CA SER A 112 15.72 -15.46 4.67
C SER A 112 15.26 -15.97 3.30
N GLU A 113 16.15 -16.48 2.48
CA GLU A 113 15.82 -17.02 1.16
C GLU A 113 14.84 -18.21 1.27
N ALA A 114 15.13 -19.17 2.17
CA ALA A 114 14.25 -20.31 2.39
C ALA A 114 12.85 -19.90 2.86
N VAL A 115 12.77 -18.89 3.74
CA VAL A 115 11.49 -18.37 4.25
C VAL A 115 10.71 -17.64 3.16
N ILE A 116 11.37 -16.83 2.33
CA ILE A 116 10.75 -16.14 1.20
C ILE A 116 10.12 -17.13 0.22
N HIS A 117 10.87 -18.16 -0.18
CA HIS A 117 10.37 -19.22 -1.05
C HIS A 117 9.19 -19.98 -0.41
N ARG A 118 9.26 -20.23 0.89
CA ARG A 118 8.17 -20.90 1.58
C ARG A 118 6.91 -20.03 1.64
N LEU A 119 7.03 -18.77 2.02
CA LEU A 119 5.91 -17.83 2.02
C LEU A 119 5.26 -17.70 0.64
N HIS A 120 6.07 -17.60 -0.41
CA HIS A 120 5.59 -17.53 -1.79
C HIS A 120 4.79 -18.77 -2.23
N SER A 121 5.09 -19.95 -1.65
CA SER A 121 4.39 -21.20 -1.94
C SER A 121 3.12 -21.43 -1.14
N LEU A 122 2.81 -20.60 -0.14
CA LEU A 122 1.64 -20.73 0.72
C LEU A 122 0.45 -19.93 0.18
N ASN A 123 -0.75 -20.43 0.46
CA ASN A 123 -1.99 -19.72 0.19
C ASN A 123 -2.55 -19.13 1.48
N MET A 124 -2.69 -17.81 1.55
CA MET A 124 -3.21 -17.14 2.75
C MET A 124 -4.61 -17.60 3.16
N GLU A 125 -5.44 -17.99 2.22
CA GLU A 125 -6.80 -18.44 2.52
C GLU A 125 -6.84 -19.76 3.33
N TYR A 126 -5.89 -20.66 3.05
CA TYR A 126 -5.84 -22.00 3.68
C TYR A 126 -4.72 -22.15 4.71
N ASP A 127 -3.62 -21.39 4.55
CA ASP A 127 -2.39 -21.55 5.31
C ASP A 127 -2.09 -20.37 6.24
N LEU A 128 -3.08 -19.54 6.58
CA LEU A 128 -2.87 -18.31 7.35
C LEU A 128 -1.98 -18.46 8.59
N PRO A 129 -2.12 -19.49 9.46
CA PRO A 129 -1.23 -19.66 10.61
C PRO A 129 0.24 -19.87 10.22
N LEU A 130 0.49 -20.59 9.12
CA LEU A 130 1.84 -20.78 8.60
C LEU A 130 2.40 -19.52 7.97
N CYS A 131 1.58 -18.79 7.23
CA CYS A 131 1.94 -17.49 6.66
C CYS A 131 2.40 -16.52 7.75
N VAL A 132 1.63 -16.40 8.84
CA VAL A 132 1.97 -15.55 9.98
C VAL A 132 3.29 -16.02 10.64
N ALA A 133 3.46 -17.31 10.86
CA ALA A 133 4.68 -17.85 11.48
C ALA A 133 5.94 -17.58 10.62
N TYR A 134 5.88 -17.85 9.33
CA TYR A 134 7.00 -17.56 8.42
C TYR A 134 7.25 -16.05 8.24
N LEU A 135 6.20 -15.22 8.30
CA LEU A 135 6.35 -13.78 8.32
C LEU A 135 7.15 -13.31 9.55
N HIS A 136 6.85 -13.84 10.74
CA HIS A 136 7.63 -13.54 11.95
C HIS A 136 9.10 -13.94 11.78
N VAL A 137 9.38 -15.10 11.18
CA VAL A 137 10.75 -15.51 10.91
C VAL A 137 11.43 -14.56 9.94
N LEU A 138 10.76 -14.17 8.84
CA LEU A 138 11.31 -13.22 7.86
C LEU A 138 11.59 -11.86 8.50
N MET A 139 10.66 -11.35 9.31
CA MET A 139 10.85 -10.11 10.08
C MET A 139 12.05 -10.20 11.02
N ALA A 140 12.17 -11.28 11.77
CA ALA A 140 13.30 -11.50 12.67
C ALA A 140 14.63 -11.58 11.90
N CYS A 141 14.67 -12.29 10.78
CA CYS A 141 15.84 -12.37 9.91
C CYS A 141 16.25 -11.02 9.30
N THR A 142 15.31 -10.14 9.07
CA THR A 142 15.55 -8.86 8.38
C THR A 142 15.80 -7.74 9.36
N LEU A 143 14.87 -7.48 10.28
CA LEU A 143 14.89 -6.26 11.10
C LEU A 143 16.11 -6.18 12.01
N HIS A 144 16.60 -7.26 12.60
CA HIS A 144 17.77 -7.20 13.47
C HIS A 144 19.10 -7.04 12.73
N ARG A 145 19.10 -7.17 11.40
CA ARG A 145 20.29 -6.94 10.55
C ARG A 145 20.36 -5.52 10.00
N LEU A 146 19.28 -4.75 10.11
CA LEU A 146 19.27 -3.36 9.70
C LEU A 146 19.93 -2.48 10.78
N SER A 147 20.65 -1.45 10.34
CA SER A 147 21.11 -0.35 11.19
C SER A 147 20.00 0.70 11.31
N TYR A 148 19.91 1.33 12.47
CA TYR A 148 18.84 2.27 12.76
C TYR A 148 19.38 3.57 13.35
N HIS A 149 18.68 4.66 13.08
CA HIS A 149 18.80 5.89 13.84
C HIS A 149 17.49 6.18 14.60
N PRO A 150 17.58 6.83 15.78
CA PRO A 150 16.38 7.21 16.52
C PRO A 150 15.57 8.26 15.77
N VAL A 151 14.25 8.10 15.76
CA VAL A 151 13.35 9.18 15.33
C VAL A 151 13.15 10.13 16.50
N TYR A 152 13.74 11.33 16.43
CA TYR A 152 13.71 12.31 17.51
C TYR A 152 12.34 12.96 17.69
N ASP A 153 11.47 12.91 16.69
CA ASP A 153 10.12 13.46 16.78
C ASP A 153 9.06 12.37 16.88
N TYR A 154 8.98 11.81 18.08
CA TYR A 154 8.00 10.78 18.43
C TYR A 154 6.54 11.29 18.35
N SER A 155 6.34 12.61 18.54
CA SER A 155 5.03 13.25 18.48
C SER A 155 4.48 13.26 17.05
N ASP A 156 5.35 13.41 16.06
CA ASP A 156 4.98 13.51 14.64
C ASP A 156 4.48 12.18 14.07
N ARG A 157 5.10 11.04 14.37
CA ARG A 157 4.59 9.73 13.88
C ARG A 157 3.25 9.36 14.50
N GLY A 158 3.10 9.55 15.82
CA GLY A 158 1.82 9.35 16.49
C GLY A 158 0.75 10.34 16.00
N LEU A 159 1.15 11.58 15.72
CA LEU A 159 0.27 12.59 15.14
C LEU A 159 -0.05 12.25 13.67
N GLY A 160 0.94 11.85 12.88
CA GLY A 160 0.75 11.40 11.51
C GLY A 160 -0.28 10.27 11.43
N HIS A 161 -0.16 9.24 12.26
CA HIS A 161 -1.14 8.16 12.36
C HIS A 161 -2.55 8.68 12.70
N ARG A 162 -2.68 9.57 13.68
CA ARG A 162 -3.98 10.18 14.04
C ARG A 162 -4.57 11.00 12.89
N ILE A 163 -3.74 11.75 12.16
CA ILE A 163 -4.15 12.54 11.00
C ILE A 163 -4.67 11.61 9.90
N MET A 164 -3.89 10.57 9.54
CA MET A 164 -4.23 9.65 8.47
C MET A 164 -5.51 8.87 8.78
N ARG A 165 -5.61 8.33 9.99
CA ARG A 165 -6.80 7.61 10.45
C ARG A 165 -8.04 8.50 10.40
N TYR A 166 -7.97 9.71 10.97
CA TYR A 166 -9.10 10.63 10.93
C TYR A 166 -9.56 10.94 9.50
N ILE A 167 -8.61 11.19 8.60
CA ILE A 167 -8.92 11.47 7.19
C ILE A 167 -9.53 10.23 6.53
N SER A 168 -9.01 9.04 6.77
CA SER A 168 -9.54 7.80 6.24
C SER A 168 -10.99 7.58 6.64
N ASP A 169 -11.27 7.73 7.94
CA ASP A 169 -12.62 7.53 8.50
C ASP A 169 -13.63 8.53 7.95
N HIS A 170 -13.18 9.76 7.60
CA HIS A 170 -14.05 10.87 7.12
C HIS A 170 -13.83 11.21 5.65
N LEU A 171 -13.14 10.36 4.87
CA LEU A 171 -12.74 10.65 3.50
C LEU A 171 -13.91 11.02 2.57
N CYS A 172 -15.07 10.42 2.81
CA CYS A 172 -16.25 10.59 1.98
C CYS A 172 -17.18 11.73 2.46
N GLU A 173 -16.80 12.40 3.54
CA GLU A 173 -17.53 13.53 4.13
C GLU A 173 -16.94 14.87 3.65
N GLU A 174 -17.54 15.97 4.08
CA GLU A 174 -16.94 17.29 3.89
C GLU A 174 -15.75 17.46 4.86
N ILE A 175 -14.54 17.35 4.31
CA ILE A 175 -13.30 17.41 5.09
C ILE A 175 -12.44 18.59 4.64
N THR A 176 -11.99 19.40 5.62
CA THR A 176 -11.13 20.57 5.42
C THR A 176 -9.94 20.53 6.39
N LEU A 177 -8.91 21.35 6.12
CA LEU A 177 -7.80 21.51 7.08
C LEU A 177 -8.29 21.97 8.45
N GLU A 178 -9.29 22.85 8.48
CA GLU A 178 -9.87 23.39 9.70
C GLU A 178 -10.61 22.31 10.48
N SER A 179 -11.42 21.46 9.81
CA SER A 179 -12.17 20.39 10.47
C SER A 179 -11.24 19.34 11.08
N VAL A 180 -10.20 18.94 10.35
CA VAL A 180 -9.18 17.98 10.84
C VAL A 180 -8.39 18.58 11.99
N SER A 181 -7.93 19.82 11.86
CA SER A 181 -7.17 20.52 12.91
C SER A 181 -7.98 20.63 14.21
N HIS A 182 -9.24 21.01 14.10
CA HIS A 182 -10.13 21.11 15.26
C HIS A 182 -10.35 19.74 15.92
N ALA A 183 -10.64 18.71 15.13
CA ALA A 183 -10.89 17.35 15.64
C ALA A 183 -9.67 16.75 16.36
N LEU A 184 -8.47 17.04 15.86
CA LEU A 184 -7.23 16.49 16.40
C LEU A 184 -6.56 17.37 17.47
N GLY A 185 -7.08 18.59 17.70
CA GLY A 185 -6.52 19.54 18.65
C GLY A 185 -5.15 20.10 18.25
N ILE A 186 -4.92 20.27 16.94
CA ILE A 186 -3.68 20.82 16.38
C ILE A 186 -3.95 22.10 15.60
N SER A 187 -2.91 22.91 15.34
CA SER A 187 -3.10 24.11 14.53
C SER A 187 -3.20 23.77 13.04
N VAL A 188 -3.96 24.57 12.27
CA VAL A 188 -4.04 24.46 10.81
C VAL A 188 -2.66 24.58 10.16
N SER A 189 -1.80 25.44 10.70
CA SER A 189 -0.41 25.59 10.22
C SER A 189 0.38 24.30 10.40
N HIS A 190 0.30 23.65 11.57
CA HIS A 190 0.99 22.37 11.82
C HIS A 190 0.50 21.28 10.87
N LEU A 191 -0.81 21.15 10.70
CA LEU A 191 -1.38 20.18 9.75
C LEU A 191 -0.94 20.48 8.31
N SER A 192 -0.92 21.74 7.88
CA SER A 192 -0.46 22.13 6.55
C SER A 192 1.02 21.81 6.33
N HIS A 193 1.88 22.06 7.33
CA HIS A 193 3.30 21.71 7.31
C HIS A 193 3.50 20.18 7.23
N PHE A 194 2.71 19.40 7.98
CA PHE A 194 2.76 17.95 7.91
C PHE A 194 2.55 17.43 6.47
N PHE A 195 1.54 17.94 5.75
CA PHE A 195 1.31 17.56 4.37
C PHE A 195 2.43 18.03 3.43
N ALA A 196 2.93 19.24 3.61
CA ALA A 196 3.96 19.80 2.73
C ALA A 196 5.34 19.14 2.94
N GLU A 197 5.74 18.90 4.18
CA GLU A 197 7.11 18.48 4.53
C GLU A 197 7.24 16.96 4.66
N LYS A 198 6.21 16.26 5.14
CA LYS A 198 6.26 14.79 5.31
C LYS A 198 5.71 14.05 4.09
N LEU A 199 4.64 14.56 3.49
CA LEU A 199 3.98 13.88 2.37
C LEU A 199 4.26 14.55 1.02
N HIS A 200 4.92 15.72 1.01
CA HIS A 200 5.25 16.50 -0.18
C HIS A 200 4.05 16.80 -1.09
N VAL A 201 2.87 16.94 -0.49
CA VAL A 201 1.60 17.20 -1.17
C VAL A 201 0.77 18.22 -0.39
N ASN A 202 -0.14 18.94 -1.05
CA ASN A 202 -1.11 19.74 -0.31
C ASN A 202 -2.33 18.90 0.10
N PHE A 203 -2.96 19.28 1.23
CA PHE A 203 -4.09 18.58 1.81
C PHE A 203 -5.22 18.27 0.82
N ARG A 204 -5.64 19.25 0.02
CA ARG A 204 -6.72 19.06 -0.94
C ARG A 204 -6.36 18.06 -2.05
N GLN A 205 -5.11 18.07 -2.48
CA GLN A 205 -4.60 17.13 -3.45
C GLN A 205 -4.59 15.72 -2.86
N TYR A 206 -4.10 15.58 -1.62
CA TYR A 206 -4.13 14.34 -0.87
C TYR A 206 -5.54 13.74 -0.77
N ILE A 207 -6.55 14.53 -0.33
CA ILE A 207 -7.94 14.07 -0.25
C ILE A 207 -8.46 13.63 -1.62
N ASN A 208 -8.20 14.40 -2.69
CA ASN A 208 -8.66 14.03 -4.03
C ASN A 208 -8.01 12.73 -4.54
N SER A 209 -6.70 12.54 -4.34
CA SER A 209 -6.01 11.31 -4.76
C SER A 209 -6.59 10.08 -4.07
N ASN A 210 -6.87 10.16 -2.76
CA ASN A 210 -7.50 9.07 -2.00
C ASN A 210 -8.93 8.78 -2.48
N ARG A 211 -9.74 9.80 -2.72
CA ARG A 211 -11.09 9.64 -3.27
C ARG A 211 -11.08 9.00 -4.65
N ILE A 212 -10.13 9.36 -5.50
CA ILE A 212 -9.99 8.77 -6.83
C ILE A 212 -9.47 7.32 -6.75
N ALA A 213 -8.55 7.01 -5.83
CA ALA A 213 -8.13 5.63 -5.57
C ALA A 213 -9.33 4.75 -5.18
N LYS A 214 -10.17 5.23 -4.23
CA LYS A 214 -11.43 4.56 -3.86
C LYS A 214 -12.38 4.41 -5.07
N ALA A 215 -12.53 5.45 -5.89
CA ALA A 215 -13.38 5.39 -7.08
C ALA A 215 -12.92 4.29 -8.05
N ARG A 216 -11.62 4.16 -8.28
CA ARG A 216 -11.05 3.10 -9.15
C ARG A 216 -11.34 1.70 -8.62
N LEU A 217 -11.33 1.49 -7.31
CA LEU A 217 -11.72 0.22 -6.69
C LEU A 217 -13.20 -0.08 -6.95
N LEU A 218 -14.09 0.89 -6.70
CA LEU A 218 -15.54 0.73 -6.93
C LEU A 218 -15.89 0.51 -8.41
N MET A 219 -15.09 1.04 -9.35
CA MET A 219 -15.30 0.82 -10.79
C MET A 219 -15.08 -0.63 -11.24
N ARG A 220 -14.44 -1.47 -10.43
CA ARG A 220 -14.27 -2.90 -10.73
C ARG A 220 -15.57 -3.67 -10.53
N ASP A 221 -16.47 -3.17 -9.71
CA ASP A 221 -17.79 -3.75 -9.50
C ASP A 221 -18.77 -3.19 -10.56
N SER A 222 -19.32 -4.10 -11.36
CA SER A 222 -20.25 -3.76 -12.46
C SER A 222 -21.60 -3.21 -11.97
N SER A 223 -21.94 -3.38 -10.70
CA SER A 223 -23.19 -2.88 -10.10
C SER A 223 -23.21 -1.37 -9.89
N TYR A 224 -22.02 -0.74 -9.81
CA TYR A 224 -21.93 0.69 -9.56
C TYR A 224 -22.03 1.52 -10.85
N THR A 225 -22.83 2.57 -10.80
CA THR A 225 -22.85 3.64 -11.81
C THR A 225 -21.83 4.73 -11.45
N LEU A 226 -21.40 5.55 -12.43
CA LEU A 226 -20.47 6.65 -12.16
C LEU A 226 -21.03 7.67 -11.15
N THR A 227 -22.34 7.85 -11.12
CA THR A 227 -23.00 8.74 -10.14
C THR A 227 -22.87 8.15 -8.74
N MET A 228 -23.22 6.86 -8.58
CA MET A 228 -23.05 6.17 -7.28
C MET A 228 -21.61 6.21 -6.79
N ILE A 229 -20.63 6.00 -7.67
CA ILE A 229 -19.22 6.05 -7.35
C ILE A 229 -18.81 7.47 -6.90
N SER A 230 -19.21 8.50 -7.65
CA SER A 230 -18.95 9.89 -7.30
C SER A 230 -19.45 10.24 -5.90
N ASP A 231 -20.69 9.88 -5.60
CA ASP A 231 -21.34 10.12 -4.30
C ASP A 231 -20.67 9.32 -3.18
N ALA A 232 -20.40 8.02 -3.40
CA ALA A 232 -19.72 7.15 -2.45
C ALA A 232 -18.27 7.56 -2.15
N CYS A 233 -17.64 8.37 -3.02
CA CYS A 233 -16.32 8.95 -2.82
C CYS A 233 -16.35 10.37 -2.25
N GLY A 234 -17.52 10.90 -1.86
CA GLY A 234 -17.66 12.20 -1.20
C GLY A 234 -17.55 13.40 -2.14
N TYR A 235 -17.89 13.25 -3.42
CA TYR A 235 -17.99 14.38 -4.34
C TYR A 235 -19.41 14.92 -4.38
N SER A 236 -19.57 16.20 -4.11
CA SER A 236 -20.87 16.88 -4.12
C SER A 236 -21.48 17.05 -5.53
N ASN A 237 -20.65 16.88 -6.58
CA ASN A 237 -21.12 16.93 -7.95
C ASN A 237 -20.19 16.21 -8.93
N MET A 238 -20.78 15.68 -9.99
CA MET A 238 -20.11 14.94 -11.05
C MET A 238 -19.02 15.74 -11.80
N ARG A 239 -19.16 17.05 -11.91
CA ARG A 239 -18.16 17.91 -12.59
C ARG A 239 -16.84 17.93 -11.82
N THR A 240 -16.92 18.07 -10.49
CA THR A 240 -15.73 18.04 -9.62
C THR A 240 -15.06 16.67 -9.65
N PHE A 241 -15.84 15.60 -9.57
CA PHE A 241 -15.36 14.22 -9.69
C PHE A 241 -14.61 14.00 -11.02
N ARG A 242 -15.24 14.32 -12.17
CA ARG A 242 -14.61 14.16 -13.49
C ARG A 242 -13.30 14.91 -13.61
N ARG A 243 -13.24 16.15 -13.11
CA ARG A 243 -12.03 16.96 -13.14
C ARG A 243 -10.92 16.36 -12.27
N ALA A 244 -11.25 15.89 -11.07
CA ALA A 244 -10.30 15.23 -10.19
C ALA A 244 -9.80 13.92 -10.81
N PHE A 245 -10.70 13.11 -11.34
CA PHE A 245 -10.36 11.83 -11.97
C PHE A 245 -9.45 12.01 -13.18
N MET A 246 -9.79 12.94 -14.11
CA MET A 246 -8.96 13.26 -15.26
C MET A 246 -7.56 13.75 -14.85
N LYS A 247 -7.47 14.54 -13.77
CA LYS A 247 -6.18 15.03 -13.27
C LYS A 247 -5.30 13.90 -12.72
N GLU A 248 -5.89 12.92 -12.01
CA GLU A 248 -5.14 11.83 -11.36
C GLU A 248 -4.87 10.65 -12.31
N VAL A 249 -5.81 10.33 -13.20
CA VAL A 249 -5.77 9.11 -14.03
C VAL A 249 -5.41 9.40 -15.49
N GLY A 250 -5.59 10.63 -15.94
CA GLY A 250 -5.29 11.06 -17.31
C GLY A 250 -6.37 10.74 -18.35
N VAL A 251 -7.45 10.04 -17.96
CA VAL A 251 -8.58 9.71 -18.85
C VAL A 251 -9.90 10.01 -18.17
N LEU A 252 -11.00 10.05 -18.94
CA LEU A 252 -12.33 10.25 -18.35
C LEU A 252 -12.77 9.02 -17.53
N PRO A 253 -13.56 9.23 -16.44
CA PRO A 253 -14.09 8.11 -15.65
C PRO A 253 -14.88 7.09 -16.47
N SER A 254 -15.66 7.57 -17.48
CA SER A 254 -16.43 6.73 -18.41
C SER A 254 -15.53 5.79 -19.21
N ASP A 255 -14.43 6.33 -19.72
CA ASP A 255 -13.53 5.59 -20.59
C ASP A 255 -12.74 4.55 -19.79
N HIS A 256 -12.29 4.93 -18.59
CA HIS A 256 -11.64 4.01 -17.64
C HIS A 256 -12.57 2.86 -17.25
N MET A 257 -13.81 3.15 -16.92
CA MET A 257 -14.81 2.14 -16.55
C MET A 257 -15.14 1.20 -17.72
N THR A 258 -15.23 1.72 -18.95
CA THR A 258 -15.44 0.93 -20.15
C THR A 258 -14.25 0.00 -20.41
N ALA A 259 -13.02 0.50 -20.28
CA ALA A 259 -11.82 -0.30 -20.45
C ALA A 259 -11.73 -1.45 -19.42
N LEU A 260 -12.13 -1.23 -18.17
CA LEU A 260 -12.18 -2.29 -17.15
C LEU A 260 -13.22 -3.37 -17.49
N ARG A 261 -14.40 -2.98 -17.93
CA ARG A 261 -15.48 -3.92 -18.30
C ARG A 261 -15.11 -4.78 -19.52
N ASN A 262 -14.45 -4.20 -20.50
CA ASN A 262 -13.98 -4.94 -21.67
C ASN A 262 -12.93 -5.99 -21.31
N ARG A 263 -12.01 -5.70 -20.37
CA ARG A 263 -11.02 -6.68 -19.87
C ARG A 263 -11.64 -7.87 -19.13
N VAL A 264 -12.74 -7.66 -18.42
CA VAL A 264 -13.47 -8.75 -17.74
C VAL A 264 -14.20 -9.63 -18.74
N SER A 265 -14.65 -9.07 -19.86
CA SER A 265 -15.31 -9.82 -20.94
C SER A 265 -14.36 -10.75 -21.72
N ASP A 266 -13.06 -10.46 -21.75
CA ASP A 266 -12.05 -11.27 -22.44
C ASP A 266 -11.59 -12.51 -21.64
N TYR A 267 -12.03 -12.65 -20.38
CA TYR A 267 -11.81 -13.85 -19.57
C TYR A 267 -13.12 -14.65 -19.53
N PRO A 268 -13.27 -15.72 -20.33
CA PRO A 268 -14.46 -16.55 -20.25
C PRO A 268 -14.57 -17.15 -18.83
N PRO A 269 -15.77 -17.22 -18.25
CA PRO A 269 -15.94 -17.91 -16.96
C PRO A 269 -15.37 -19.32 -17.14
N SER A 270 -14.46 -19.72 -16.27
CA SER A 270 -14.05 -21.13 -16.17
C SER A 270 -15.32 -21.95 -16.04
N GLY A 271 -15.61 -22.74 -17.07
CA GLY A 271 -16.77 -23.62 -17.08
C GLY A 271 -16.72 -24.56 -15.87
N PRO A 272 -17.86 -25.12 -15.48
CA PRO A 272 -17.88 -26.07 -14.38
C PRO A 272 -16.88 -27.17 -14.70
N ASP A 273 -15.97 -27.41 -13.76
CA ASP A 273 -15.01 -28.49 -13.79
C ASP A 273 -15.80 -29.80 -13.76
N ASP A 274 -16.01 -30.40 -14.95
CA ASP A 274 -16.52 -31.75 -15.09
C ASP A 274 -15.42 -32.73 -14.63
N GLY A 275 -15.09 -32.67 -13.35
CA GLY A 275 -14.25 -33.66 -12.70
C GLY A 275 -14.89 -35.06 -12.84
N PRO A 276 -14.11 -36.08 -13.17
CA PRO A 276 -14.63 -37.44 -13.31
C PRO A 276 -15.26 -37.90 -12.00
N SER A 277 -16.53 -38.32 -12.05
CA SER A 277 -17.21 -38.96 -10.96
C SER A 277 -16.37 -40.14 -10.42
N PRO A 278 -16.19 -40.24 -9.10
CA PRO A 278 -15.57 -41.43 -8.53
C PRO A 278 -16.53 -42.61 -8.73
N GLY A 279 -16.20 -43.48 -9.66
CA GLY A 279 -16.80 -44.79 -9.75
C GLY A 279 -16.28 -45.71 -8.63
N PHE A 280 -17.20 -46.19 -7.81
CA PHE A 280 -17.16 -47.32 -6.88
C PHE A 280 -15.93 -47.58 -6.03
#